data_e2b3c7762f751c83393366882ae838fb
#
_entry.id   e2b3c7762f751c83393366882ae838fb
#
_cell.length_a   1.000
_cell.length_b   1.000
_cell.length_c   1.000
_cell.angle_alpha   90.00
_cell.angle_beta   90.00
_cell.angle_gamma   90.00
#
_symmetry.space_group_name_H-M   'P 1'
#
loop_
_entity.id
_entity.type
_entity.pdbx_description
1 polymer ?
#
loop_
_entity_poly.entity_id
_entity_poly.type
_entity_poly.pdbx_seq_one_letter_code
_entity_poly.pdbx_strand_id
1 'polypeptide(L)'
;MARIANGTHETLSLVPGDTVIYSSRQIPGNEPAIARIQDMIVRRGIHLITDDDKPVHVSGHPARDELIEMYSLVRPKIAVPVHGTARHLLAHAKLAEGCQVSQTLIPNNGDIITFTDGEADITGNAPVGALTHEGGEIVDIQSDFLRSRRRMLWNGTITASVVLTASGELVLAPQVSQSGICGADQADGLLADASLRIEDAIDNLSDTAVLADDAVQQAVISAVRSLVRTRFRLRPTVHVHIMRSDDKELSA
;
A
#
# COMPACT_ATOMS: atom_id res chain seq x y z
N MET A 1 -14.59 -17.46 -14.78
CA MET A 1 -15.28 -16.40 -15.58
C MET A 1 -14.35 -15.70 -16.56
N ALA A 2 -13.19 -15.13 -16.18
CA ALA A 2 -12.32 -14.37 -17.09
C ALA A 2 -11.92 -15.15 -18.36
N ARG A 3 -11.52 -16.42 -18.26
CA ARG A 3 -11.20 -17.24 -19.43
C ARG A 3 -12.40 -17.48 -20.35
N ILE A 4 -13.59 -17.66 -19.79
CA ILE A 4 -14.85 -17.84 -20.56
C ILE A 4 -15.21 -16.55 -21.29
N ALA A 5 -15.15 -15.42 -20.59
CA ALA A 5 -15.41 -14.10 -21.18
C ALA A 5 -14.44 -13.76 -22.32
N ASN A 6 -13.16 -14.13 -22.18
CA ASN A 6 -12.13 -13.98 -23.21
C ASN A 6 -12.24 -14.97 -24.37
N GLY A 7 -13.00 -16.06 -24.23
CA GLY A 7 -13.01 -17.16 -25.22
C GLY A 7 -11.75 -18.03 -25.19
N THR A 8 -11.00 -18.03 -24.08
CA THR A 8 -9.78 -18.85 -23.91
C THR A 8 -9.96 -20.01 -22.93
N HIS A 9 -11.21 -20.32 -22.57
CA HIS A 9 -11.52 -21.48 -21.75
C HIS A 9 -11.46 -22.76 -22.57
N GLU A 10 -10.80 -23.80 -22.04
CA GLU A 10 -10.52 -25.04 -22.78
C GLU A 10 -11.77 -25.81 -23.23
N THR A 11 -12.82 -25.78 -22.43
CA THR A 11 -14.01 -26.62 -22.63
C THR A 11 -15.31 -25.84 -22.77
N LEU A 12 -15.35 -24.56 -22.39
CA LEU A 12 -16.56 -23.74 -22.46
C LEU A 12 -16.36 -22.56 -23.41
N SER A 13 -17.25 -22.48 -24.40
CA SER A 13 -17.32 -21.34 -25.33
C SER A 13 -18.72 -20.75 -25.32
N LEU A 14 -18.79 -19.43 -25.18
CA LEU A 14 -20.04 -18.68 -25.29
C LEU A 14 -20.17 -18.16 -26.72
N VAL A 15 -21.37 -18.16 -27.24
CA VAL A 15 -21.71 -17.64 -28.58
C VAL A 15 -22.74 -16.50 -28.45
N PRO A 16 -22.84 -15.61 -29.48
CA PRO A 16 -23.86 -14.56 -29.48
C PRO A 16 -25.25 -15.14 -29.29
N GLY A 17 -26.04 -14.55 -28.39
CA GLY A 17 -27.37 -15.02 -28.01
C GLY A 17 -27.40 -15.88 -26.75
N ASP A 18 -26.25 -16.37 -26.26
CA ASP A 18 -26.19 -17.02 -24.94
C ASP A 18 -26.52 -16.04 -23.81
N THR A 19 -26.92 -16.57 -22.68
CA THR A 19 -27.19 -15.78 -21.46
C THR A 19 -26.25 -16.18 -20.35
N VAL A 20 -25.58 -15.19 -19.76
CA VAL A 20 -24.76 -15.33 -18.55
C VAL A 20 -25.48 -14.68 -17.37
N ILE A 21 -25.76 -15.44 -16.33
CA ILE A 21 -26.26 -14.95 -15.05
C ILE A 21 -25.05 -14.72 -14.15
N TYR A 22 -24.76 -13.46 -13.84
CA TYR A 22 -23.66 -13.07 -12.98
C TYR A 22 -24.20 -12.87 -11.54
N SER A 23 -24.26 -13.94 -10.78
CA SER A 23 -24.85 -13.91 -9.43
C SER A 23 -23.87 -13.43 -8.34
N SER A 24 -22.63 -13.09 -8.70
CA SER A 24 -21.66 -12.57 -7.74
C SER A 24 -21.86 -11.08 -7.53
N ARG A 25 -21.96 -10.66 -6.27
CA ARG A 25 -22.02 -9.24 -5.92
C ARG A 25 -20.66 -8.59 -6.08
N GLN A 26 -20.65 -7.32 -6.49
CA GLN A 26 -19.44 -6.50 -6.49
C GLN A 26 -18.97 -6.26 -5.05
N ILE A 27 -17.67 -6.52 -4.80
CA ILE A 27 -17.02 -6.25 -3.52
C ILE A 27 -16.16 -5.00 -3.70
N PRO A 28 -16.16 -4.06 -2.73
CA PRO A 28 -15.32 -2.87 -2.79
C PRO A 28 -13.85 -3.20 -3.14
N GLY A 29 -13.34 -2.56 -4.19
CA GLY A 29 -11.99 -2.78 -4.72
C GLY A 29 -11.90 -3.75 -5.92
N ASN A 30 -12.95 -4.53 -6.22
CA ASN A 30 -12.97 -5.44 -7.36
C ASN A 30 -13.83 -4.93 -8.53
N GLU A 31 -14.48 -3.78 -8.39
CA GLU A 31 -15.41 -3.22 -9.37
C GLU A 31 -14.81 -3.11 -10.77
N PRO A 32 -13.56 -2.57 -10.96
CA PRO A 32 -12.98 -2.47 -12.29
C PRO A 32 -12.69 -3.82 -12.95
N ALA A 33 -12.34 -4.83 -12.14
CA ALA A 33 -12.08 -6.17 -12.66
C ALA A 33 -13.36 -6.88 -13.08
N ILE A 34 -14.43 -6.73 -12.30
CA ILE A 34 -15.77 -7.26 -12.58
C ILE A 34 -16.34 -6.58 -13.81
N ALA A 35 -16.30 -5.24 -13.89
CA ALA A 35 -16.78 -4.47 -15.03
C ALA A 35 -16.10 -4.89 -16.33
N ARG A 36 -14.79 -5.14 -16.33
CA ARG A 36 -14.08 -5.66 -17.51
C ARG A 36 -14.61 -7.00 -17.98
N ILE A 37 -14.92 -7.91 -17.06
CA ILE A 37 -15.48 -9.23 -17.42
C ILE A 37 -16.87 -9.06 -18.01
N GLN A 38 -17.71 -8.22 -17.42
CA GLN A 38 -19.05 -7.93 -17.89
C GLN A 38 -19.01 -7.29 -19.29
N ASP A 39 -18.14 -6.30 -19.50
CA ASP A 39 -17.92 -5.67 -20.80
C ASP A 39 -17.50 -6.68 -21.88
N MET A 40 -16.60 -7.60 -21.57
CA MET A 40 -16.17 -8.63 -22.50
C MET A 40 -17.32 -9.56 -22.91
N ILE A 41 -18.21 -9.90 -21.98
CA ILE A 41 -19.39 -10.72 -22.24
C ILE A 41 -20.34 -9.99 -23.18
N VAL A 42 -20.70 -8.75 -22.84
CA VAL A 42 -21.65 -7.92 -23.61
C VAL A 42 -21.13 -7.63 -25.02
N ARG A 43 -19.83 -7.29 -25.19
CA ARG A 43 -19.21 -7.04 -26.50
C ARG A 43 -19.24 -8.24 -27.44
N ARG A 44 -19.40 -9.44 -26.94
CA ARG A 44 -19.55 -10.68 -27.73
C ARG A 44 -21.00 -10.98 -28.10
N GLY A 45 -21.95 -10.08 -27.82
CA GLY A 45 -23.37 -10.27 -28.09
C GLY A 45 -24.04 -11.30 -27.18
N ILE A 46 -23.51 -11.49 -25.96
CA ILE A 46 -24.02 -12.40 -24.97
C ILE A 46 -24.88 -11.61 -24.00
N HIS A 47 -26.05 -12.12 -23.65
CA HIS A 47 -26.92 -11.52 -22.66
C HIS A 47 -26.32 -11.65 -21.27
N LEU A 48 -26.18 -10.53 -20.57
CA LEU A 48 -25.73 -10.48 -19.18
C LEU A 48 -26.90 -10.11 -18.28
N ILE A 49 -27.09 -10.90 -17.22
CA ILE A 49 -28.04 -10.62 -16.13
C ILE A 49 -27.24 -10.50 -14.84
N THR A 50 -27.34 -9.37 -14.16
CA THR A 50 -26.67 -9.06 -12.89
C THR A 50 -27.68 -8.89 -11.76
N ASP A 51 -27.18 -8.66 -10.55
CA ASP A 51 -28.00 -8.35 -9.38
C ASP A 51 -28.74 -7.00 -9.49
N ASP A 52 -28.21 -6.11 -10.35
CA ASP A 52 -28.87 -4.83 -10.65
C ASP A 52 -30.12 -5.01 -11.58
N ASP A 53 -30.12 -6.07 -12.40
CA ASP A 53 -31.19 -6.36 -13.34
C ASP A 53 -32.30 -7.23 -12.72
N LYS A 54 -31.90 -8.24 -11.93
CA LYS A 54 -32.80 -9.19 -11.29
C LYS A 54 -32.18 -9.68 -9.98
N PRO A 55 -32.98 -10.09 -8.99
CA PRO A 55 -32.49 -10.63 -7.72
C PRO A 55 -31.84 -12.00 -7.92
N VAL A 56 -30.64 -12.03 -8.50
CA VAL A 56 -29.86 -13.24 -8.80
C VAL A 56 -28.79 -13.52 -7.75
N HIS A 57 -28.63 -12.64 -6.76
CA HIS A 57 -27.67 -12.78 -5.66
C HIS A 57 -28.40 -12.81 -4.33
N VAL A 58 -27.94 -13.68 -3.44
CA VAL A 58 -28.31 -13.68 -2.02
C VAL A 58 -27.04 -13.47 -1.20
N SER A 59 -27.10 -12.51 -0.26
CA SER A 59 -25.96 -12.23 0.62
C SER A 59 -25.62 -13.47 1.47
N GLY A 60 -24.33 -13.77 1.61
CA GLY A 60 -23.85 -14.79 2.55
C GLY A 60 -23.89 -14.33 4.02
N HIS A 61 -24.09 -13.02 4.25
CA HIS A 61 -24.28 -12.48 5.59
C HIS A 61 -25.77 -12.37 5.89
N PRO A 62 -26.21 -12.81 7.08
CA PRO A 62 -27.61 -12.75 7.45
C PRO A 62 -28.11 -11.32 7.60
N ALA A 63 -29.38 -11.11 7.27
CA ALA A 63 -30.08 -9.88 7.58
C ALA A 63 -30.38 -9.78 9.09
N ARG A 64 -30.79 -8.58 9.53
CA ARG A 64 -31.09 -8.34 10.94
C ARG A 64 -32.13 -9.30 11.50
N ASP A 65 -33.21 -9.54 10.74
CA ASP A 65 -34.33 -10.41 11.19
C ASP A 65 -33.89 -11.88 11.28
N GLU A 66 -33.03 -12.33 10.37
CA GLU A 66 -32.46 -13.68 10.41
C GLU A 66 -31.56 -13.88 11.65
N LEU A 67 -30.80 -12.83 12.04
CA LEU A 67 -30.02 -12.85 13.28
C LEU A 67 -30.93 -12.93 14.51
N ILE A 68 -32.04 -12.18 14.54
CA ILE A 68 -33.02 -12.22 15.63
C ILE A 68 -33.62 -13.62 15.74
N GLU A 69 -33.99 -14.23 14.61
CA GLU A 69 -34.49 -15.60 14.57
C GLU A 69 -33.47 -16.60 15.11
N MET A 70 -32.21 -16.50 14.67
CA MET A 70 -31.10 -17.32 15.15
C MET A 70 -30.93 -17.20 16.66
N TYR A 71 -30.90 -15.98 17.21
CA TYR A 71 -30.79 -15.75 18.65
C TYR A 71 -31.99 -16.34 19.43
N SER A 72 -33.19 -16.25 18.86
CA SER A 72 -34.40 -16.78 19.45
C SER A 72 -34.38 -18.32 19.52
N LEU A 73 -33.78 -18.97 18.53
CA LEU A 73 -33.62 -20.43 18.46
C LEU A 73 -32.49 -20.93 19.38
N VAL A 74 -31.32 -20.28 19.32
CA VAL A 74 -30.12 -20.75 20.05
C VAL A 74 -30.14 -20.33 21.51
N ARG A 75 -30.66 -19.12 21.83
CA ARG A 75 -30.73 -18.54 23.19
C ARG A 75 -29.38 -18.58 23.91
N PRO A 76 -28.30 -18.03 23.31
CA PRO A 76 -26.98 -18.08 23.92
C PRO A 76 -26.95 -17.18 25.15
N LYS A 77 -26.11 -17.54 26.14
CA LYS A 77 -25.83 -16.70 27.30
C LYS A 77 -24.81 -15.59 26.94
N ILE A 78 -23.89 -15.91 26.05
CA ILE A 78 -22.78 -15.05 25.65
C ILE A 78 -22.77 -14.88 24.13
N ALA A 79 -22.60 -13.69 23.63
CA ALA A 79 -22.36 -13.40 22.22
C ALA A 79 -21.03 -12.67 22.03
N VAL A 80 -20.25 -13.16 21.08
CA VAL A 80 -18.96 -12.57 20.70
C VAL A 80 -18.98 -12.28 19.20
N PRO A 81 -19.42 -11.08 18.78
CA PRO A 81 -19.42 -10.70 17.38
C PRO A 81 -17.99 -10.63 16.84
N VAL A 82 -17.77 -11.24 15.69
CA VAL A 82 -16.45 -11.25 15.00
C VAL A 82 -16.63 -10.92 13.51
N HIS A 83 -15.52 -10.78 12.78
CA HIS A 83 -15.53 -10.57 11.34
C HIS A 83 -16.27 -9.29 10.90
N GLY A 84 -15.93 -8.16 11.52
CA GLY A 84 -16.51 -6.88 11.17
C GLY A 84 -15.66 -5.72 11.61
N THR A 85 -16.01 -4.51 11.15
CA THR A 85 -15.45 -3.29 11.73
C THR A 85 -16.10 -3.02 13.09
N ALA A 86 -15.49 -2.15 13.90
CA ALA A 86 -16.04 -1.79 15.23
C ALA A 86 -17.52 -1.39 15.18
N ARG A 87 -17.98 -0.69 14.11
CA ARG A 87 -19.39 -0.34 13.93
C ARG A 87 -20.29 -1.56 13.76
N HIS A 88 -19.82 -2.57 13.01
CA HIS A 88 -20.58 -3.80 12.79
C HIS A 88 -20.66 -4.63 14.08
N LEU A 89 -19.55 -4.77 14.78
CA LEU A 89 -19.49 -5.52 16.03
C LEU A 89 -20.36 -4.89 17.11
N LEU A 90 -20.31 -3.56 17.26
CA LEU A 90 -21.18 -2.81 18.17
C LEU A 90 -22.67 -2.95 17.83
N ALA A 91 -23.03 -2.87 16.55
CA ALA A 91 -24.41 -3.03 16.12
C ALA A 91 -24.93 -4.44 16.39
N HIS A 92 -24.07 -5.46 16.16
CA HIS A 92 -24.42 -6.86 16.44
C HIS A 92 -24.55 -7.12 17.95
N ALA A 93 -23.63 -6.59 18.77
CA ALA A 93 -23.73 -6.70 20.23
C ALA A 93 -25.05 -6.12 20.76
N LYS A 94 -25.43 -4.89 20.32
CA LYS A 94 -26.71 -4.28 20.69
C LYS A 94 -27.92 -5.11 20.24
N LEU A 95 -27.84 -5.75 19.08
CA LEU A 95 -28.90 -6.65 18.62
C LEU A 95 -28.99 -7.87 19.52
N ALA A 96 -27.86 -8.48 19.90
CA ALA A 96 -27.83 -9.64 20.80
C ALA A 96 -28.40 -9.31 22.18
N GLU A 97 -28.05 -8.15 22.75
CA GLU A 97 -28.63 -7.64 24.00
C GLU A 97 -30.16 -7.49 23.87
N GLY A 98 -30.65 -6.94 22.76
CA GLY A 98 -32.08 -6.87 22.45
C GLY A 98 -32.76 -8.22 22.32
N CYS A 99 -32.02 -9.29 22.03
CA CYS A 99 -32.46 -10.67 22.00
C CYS A 99 -32.26 -11.39 23.36
N GLN A 100 -32.03 -10.66 24.45
CA GLN A 100 -31.88 -11.18 25.83
C GLN A 100 -30.59 -11.98 26.06
N VAL A 101 -29.55 -11.76 25.28
CA VAL A 101 -28.21 -12.30 25.56
C VAL A 101 -27.65 -11.59 26.78
N SER A 102 -27.27 -12.37 27.80
CA SER A 102 -26.84 -11.81 29.09
C SER A 102 -25.51 -11.10 29.06
N GLN A 103 -24.59 -11.52 28.19
CA GLN A 103 -23.26 -10.95 28.07
C GLN A 103 -22.87 -10.80 26.60
N THR A 104 -22.33 -9.64 26.24
CA THR A 104 -21.73 -9.40 24.92
C THR A 104 -20.29 -8.97 25.09
N LEU A 105 -19.38 -9.52 24.29
CA LEU A 105 -17.97 -9.13 24.24
C LEU A 105 -17.61 -8.69 22.84
N ILE A 106 -16.92 -7.54 22.72
CA ILE A 106 -16.44 -6.99 21.46
C ILE A 106 -14.91 -7.01 21.49
N PRO A 107 -14.30 -8.13 21.05
CA PRO A 107 -12.85 -8.25 21.07
C PRO A 107 -12.20 -7.46 19.94
N ASN A 108 -10.97 -7.01 20.19
CA ASN A 108 -10.03 -6.58 19.17
C ASN A 108 -9.24 -7.78 18.64
N ASN A 109 -8.58 -7.60 17.50
CA ASN A 109 -7.65 -8.61 17.03
C ASN A 109 -6.54 -8.83 18.09
N GLY A 110 -6.30 -10.09 18.41
CA GLY A 110 -5.31 -10.50 19.41
C GLY A 110 -5.88 -10.72 20.81
N ASP A 111 -7.04 -10.20 21.13
CA ASP A 111 -7.64 -10.44 22.44
C ASP A 111 -7.88 -11.94 22.68
N ILE A 112 -7.44 -12.45 23.82
CA ILE A 112 -7.66 -13.82 24.25
C ILE A 112 -8.89 -13.82 25.17
N ILE A 113 -9.94 -14.51 24.71
CA ILE A 113 -11.18 -14.67 25.48
C ILE A 113 -11.13 -16.01 26.19
N THR A 114 -11.36 -15.98 27.50
CA THR A 114 -11.50 -17.18 28.33
C THR A 114 -12.94 -17.31 28.79
N PHE A 115 -13.47 -18.52 28.67
CA PHE A 115 -14.81 -18.89 29.15
C PHE A 115 -14.66 -19.71 30.42
N THR A 116 -15.19 -19.21 31.52
CA THR A 116 -15.14 -19.90 32.83
C THR A 116 -16.48 -19.75 33.53
N ASP A 117 -17.04 -20.86 34.01
CA ASP A 117 -18.27 -20.90 34.80
C ASP A 117 -19.51 -20.23 34.14
N GLY A 118 -19.51 -20.16 32.80
CA GLY A 118 -20.59 -19.55 32.03
C GLY A 118 -20.49 -18.05 31.82
N GLU A 119 -19.35 -17.47 32.13
CA GLU A 119 -18.95 -16.07 31.84
C GLU A 119 -17.79 -16.06 30.87
N ALA A 120 -17.57 -14.93 30.21
CA ALA A 120 -16.47 -14.73 29.28
C ALA A 120 -15.73 -13.42 29.57
N ASP A 121 -14.41 -13.49 29.64
CA ASP A 121 -13.54 -12.34 29.88
C ASP A 121 -12.39 -12.27 28.91
N ILE A 122 -11.91 -11.04 28.63
CA ILE A 122 -10.65 -10.83 27.92
C ILE A 122 -9.51 -10.96 28.90
N THR A 123 -8.76 -12.06 28.84
CA THR A 123 -7.74 -12.42 29.83
C THR A 123 -6.31 -12.17 29.37
N GLY A 124 -6.11 -11.81 28.13
CA GLY A 124 -4.78 -11.55 27.57
C GLY A 124 -4.81 -11.06 26.14
N ASN A 125 -3.64 -10.93 25.57
CA ASN A 125 -3.47 -10.51 24.18
C ASN A 125 -2.38 -11.33 23.48
N ALA A 126 -2.66 -11.81 22.28
CA ALA A 126 -1.70 -12.44 21.40
C ALA A 126 -1.13 -11.41 20.41
N PRO A 127 0.13 -11.57 19.98
CA PRO A 127 0.70 -10.71 18.94
C PRO A 127 -0.13 -10.77 17.66
N VAL A 128 -0.47 -9.60 17.12
CA VAL A 128 -1.20 -9.45 15.86
C VAL A 128 -0.42 -8.55 14.93
N GLY A 129 -0.63 -8.73 13.62
CA GLY A 129 0.00 -7.94 12.59
C GLY A 129 -0.35 -8.48 11.21
N ALA A 130 0.09 -7.78 10.19
CA ALA A 130 -0.01 -8.23 8.81
C ALA A 130 1.39 -8.59 8.30
N LEU A 131 1.54 -9.82 7.86
CA LEU A 131 2.76 -10.32 7.23
C LEU A 131 2.56 -10.44 5.73
N THR A 132 3.60 -10.23 4.96
CA THR A 132 3.62 -10.45 3.52
C THR A 132 4.80 -11.34 3.14
N HIS A 133 4.62 -12.09 2.06
CA HIS A 133 5.71 -12.87 1.47
C HIS A 133 6.47 -12.00 0.47
N GLU A 134 7.76 -11.85 0.66
CA GLU A 134 8.60 -10.97 -0.13
C GLU A 134 9.98 -11.59 -0.36
N GLY A 135 10.33 -11.84 -1.62
CA GLY A 135 11.63 -12.39 -1.98
C GLY A 135 11.98 -13.76 -1.37
N GLY A 136 10.97 -14.54 -0.97
CA GLY A 136 11.17 -15.83 -0.29
C GLY A 136 11.10 -15.77 1.23
N GLU A 137 10.96 -14.59 1.81
CA GLU A 137 10.86 -14.36 3.26
C GLU A 137 9.48 -13.84 3.66
N ILE A 138 9.10 -14.12 4.89
CA ILE A 138 7.88 -13.56 5.51
C ILE A 138 8.31 -12.34 6.32
N VAL A 139 7.79 -11.17 5.96
CA VAL A 139 8.16 -9.89 6.58
C VAL A 139 6.92 -9.12 7.03
N ASP A 140 7.08 -8.29 8.05
CA ASP A 140 6.02 -7.37 8.48
C ASP A 140 5.72 -6.37 7.36
N ILE A 141 4.43 -6.20 7.03
CA ILE A 141 3.97 -5.24 6.01
C ILE A 141 4.34 -3.78 6.35
N GLN A 142 4.61 -3.51 7.63
CA GLN A 142 5.03 -2.21 8.14
C GLN A 142 6.57 -2.08 8.25
N SER A 143 7.34 -3.09 7.81
CA SER A 143 8.80 -3.02 7.84
C SER A 143 9.35 -1.80 7.10
N ASP A 144 10.46 -1.26 7.58
CA ASP A 144 11.11 -0.09 6.99
C ASP A 144 11.47 -0.29 5.52
N PHE A 145 11.88 -1.49 5.18
CA PHE A 145 12.24 -1.83 3.82
C PHE A 145 11.04 -1.76 2.87
N LEU A 146 9.84 -2.24 3.27
CA LEU A 146 8.64 -2.14 2.46
C LEU A 146 8.11 -0.70 2.39
N ARG A 147 8.25 0.06 3.48
CA ARG A 147 7.95 1.51 3.47
C ARG A 147 8.86 2.26 2.51
N SER A 148 10.16 1.93 2.51
CA SER A 148 11.13 2.53 1.58
C SER A 148 10.78 2.19 0.13
N ARG A 149 10.48 0.93 -0.19
CA ARG A 149 10.08 0.51 -1.54
C ARG A 149 8.83 1.25 -2.03
N ARG A 150 7.80 1.39 -1.17
CA ARG A 150 6.59 2.17 -1.52
C ARG A 150 6.92 3.64 -1.77
N ARG A 151 7.82 4.23 -0.97
CA ARG A 151 8.26 5.62 -1.17
C ARG A 151 8.93 5.79 -2.52
N MET A 152 9.84 4.89 -2.89
CA MET A 152 10.50 4.91 -4.20
C MET A 152 9.51 4.75 -5.35
N LEU A 153 8.54 3.86 -5.23
CA LEU A 153 7.50 3.64 -6.24
C LEU A 153 6.72 4.92 -6.57
N TRP A 154 6.36 5.71 -5.56
CA TRP A 154 5.53 6.90 -5.75
C TRP A 154 6.30 8.19 -5.97
N ASN A 155 7.57 8.26 -5.55
CA ASN A 155 8.34 9.50 -5.58
C ASN A 155 9.63 9.41 -6.41
N GLY A 156 9.99 8.22 -6.88
CA GLY A 156 11.25 7.98 -7.56
C GLY A 156 12.47 8.07 -6.64
N THR A 157 13.64 7.98 -7.25
CA THR A 157 14.95 8.07 -6.59
C THR A 157 15.88 9.02 -7.32
N ILE A 158 16.79 9.64 -6.58
CA ILE A 158 17.96 10.34 -7.11
C ILE A 158 19.20 9.80 -6.42
N THR A 159 20.25 9.57 -7.20
CA THR A 159 21.59 9.27 -6.69
C THR A 159 22.51 10.41 -7.09
N ALA A 160 23.21 10.98 -6.12
CA ALA A 160 24.23 12.00 -6.33
C ALA A 160 25.57 11.47 -5.85
N SER A 161 26.61 11.64 -6.66
CA SER A 161 27.99 11.32 -6.31
C SER A 161 28.80 12.60 -6.33
N VAL A 162 29.49 12.89 -5.23
CA VAL A 162 30.37 14.06 -5.07
C VAL A 162 31.77 13.61 -4.73
N VAL A 163 32.75 14.26 -5.32
CA VAL A 163 34.20 14.03 -5.04
C VAL A 163 34.75 15.30 -4.46
N LEU A 164 35.27 15.21 -3.25
CA LEU A 164 35.83 16.34 -2.50
C LEU A 164 37.30 16.08 -2.21
N THR A 165 38.08 17.15 -2.14
CA THR A 165 39.46 17.12 -1.59
C THR A 165 39.41 16.86 -0.08
N ALA A 166 40.54 16.63 0.53
CA ALA A 166 40.68 16.57 1.98
C ALA A 166 40.29 17.91 2.64
N SER A 167 40.47 19.05 1.96
CA SER A 167 40.07 20.38 2.41
C SER A 167 38.58 20.69 2.19
N GLY A 168 37.84 19.84 1.46
CA GLY A 168 36.38 19.98 1.24
C GLY A 168 36.03 20.68 -0.08
N GLU A 169 36.97 20.95 -0.94
CA GLU A 169 36.73 21.54 -2.27
C GLU A 169 36.20 20.47 -3.24
N LEU A 170 35.27 20.84 -4.12
CA LEU A 170 34.80 19.98 -5.20
C LEU A 170 35.90 19.74 -6.24
N VAL A 171 36.20 18.47 -6.49
CA VAL A 171 37.18 18.05 -7.51
C VAL A 171 36.60 18.08 -8.92
N LEU A 172 35.33 17.72 -9.03
CA LEU A 172 34.58 17.69 -10.29
C LEU A 172 33.11 17.97 -10.03
N ALA A 173 32.37 18.35 -11.08
CA ALA A 173 30.93 18.58 -10.99
C ALA A 173 30.20 17.33 -10.47
N PRO A 174 29.24 17.46 -9.53
CA PRO A 174 28.48 16.35 -8.98
C PRO A 174 27.79 15.55 -10.08
N GLN A 175 27.96 14.23 -10.04
CA GLN A 175 27.29 13.33 -10.95
C GLN A 175 25.93 12.92 -10.37
N VAL A 176 24.86 13.15 -11.14
CA VAL A 176 23.49 12.90 -10.68
C VAL A 176 22.79 11.95 -11.63
N SER A 177 22.04 11.01 -11.08
CA SER A 177 21.14 10.15 -11.84
C SER A 177 19.76 10.08 -11.18
N GLN A 178 18.73 9.82 -11.97
CA GLN A 178 17.36 9.72 -11.45
C GLN A 178 16.65 8.46 -11.97
N SER A 179 15.65 7.99 -11.22
CA SER A 179 14.74 6.96 -11.68
C SER A 179 13.33 7.25 -11.17
N GLY A 180 12.36 7.28 -12.09
CA GLY A 180 10.94 7.41 -11.79
C GLY A 180 10.49 8.80 -11.31
N ILE A 181 11.24 9.88 -11.63
CA ILE A 181 10.85 11.27 -11.30
C ILE A 181 10.22 11.96 -12.50
N CYS A 182 10.87 11.92 -13.65
CA CYS A 182 10.37 12.55 -14.87
C CYS A 182 10.75 11.74 -16.12
N GLY A 183 10.12 12.08 -17.25
CA GLY A 183 10.44 11.49 -18.55
C GLY A 183 11.79 11.95 -19.10
N ALA A 184 12.26 11.27 -20.16
CA ALA A 184 13.55 11.53 -20.77
C ALA A 184 13.70 12.97 -21.28
N ASP A 185 12.61 13.58 -21.74
CA ASP A 185 12.56 14.97 -22.24
C ASP A 185 12.90 16.02 -21.19
N GLN A 186 12.73 15.72 -19.90
CA GLN A 186 12.98 16.63 -18.78
C GLN A 186 14.19 16.19 -17.93
N ALA A 187 14.71 14.99 -18.18
CA ALA A 187 15.75 14.39 -17.34
C ALA A 187 17.05 15.22 -17.37
N ASP A 188 17.55 15.54 -18.54
CA ASP A 188 18.82 16.28 -18.69
C ASP A 188 18.78 17.63 -17.97
N GLY A 189 17.67 18.37 -18.11
CA GLY A 189 17.49 19.65 -17.40
C GLY A 189 17.38 19.49 -15.88
N LEU A 190 16.74 18.42 -15.40
CA LEU A 190 16.69 18.13 -13.97
C LEU A 190 18.07 17.79 -13.42
N LEU A 191 18.83 16.94 -14.13
CA LEU A 191 20.15 16.50 -13.68
C LEU A 191 21.17 17.64 -13.65
N ALA A 192 21.15 18.53 -14.67
CA ALA A 192 21.98 19.73 -14.70
C ALA A 192 21.64 20.68 -13.55
N ASP A 193 20.35 20.99 -13.35
CA ASP A 193 19.90 21.84 -12.25
C ASP A 193 20.26 21.24 -10.87
N ALA A 194 20.18 19.89 -10.73
CA ALA A 194 20.53 19.21 -9.50
C ALA A 194 22.04 19.30 -9.21
N SER A 195 22.90 19.12 -10.24
CA SER A 195 24.35 19.28 -10.10
C SER A 195 24.70 20.68 -9.57
N LEU A 196 24.20 21.75 -10.23
CA LEU A 196 24.42 23.13 -9.80
C LEU A 196 23.91 23.39 -8.36
N ARG A 197 22.73 22.86 -8.01
CA ARG A 197 22.20 23.02 -6.65
C ARG A 197 23.02 22.30 -5.59
N ILE A 198 23.66 21.20 -5.95
CA ILE A 198 24.58 20.48 -5.07
C ILE A 198 25.87 21.28 -4.87
N GLU A 199 26.43 21.82 -5.94
CA GLU A 199 27.62 22.74 -5.89
C GLU A 199 27.31 23.90 -4.94
N ASP A 200 26.24 24.65 -5.20
CA ASP A 200 25.83 25.78 -4.35
C ASP A 200 25.65 25.36 -2.88
N ALA A 201 25.09 24.16 -2.64
CA ALA A 201 24.84 23.70 -1.29
C ALA A 201 26.11 23.32 -0.53
N ILE A 202 27.12 22.79 -1.22
CA ILE A 202 28.44 22.46 -0.66
C ILE A 202 29.23 23.74 -0.41
N ASP A 203 29.26 24.67 -1.36
CA ASP A 203 29.98 25.96 -1.26
C ASP A 203 29.45 26.84 -0.12
N ASN A 204 28.17 26.68 0.23
CA ASN A 204 27.55 27.40 1.36
C ASN A 204 27.79 26.74 2.73
N LEU A 205 28.47 25.59 2.81
CA LEU A 205 28.88 25.01 4.08
C LEU A 205 30.04 25.81 4.71
N SER A 206 30.12 25.82 6.02
CA SER A 206 31.30 26.36 6.69
C SER A 206 32.51 25.44 6.51
N ASP A 207 33.73 26.03 6.61
CA ASP A 207 34.99 25.29 6.46
C ASP A 207 35.08 24.01 7.36
N THR A 208 34.44 24.05 8.52
CA THR A 208 34.38 22.89 9.43
C THR A 208 33.30 21.90 9.05
N ALA A 209 32.16 22.36 8.51
CA ALA A 209 31.03 21.50 8.14
C ALA A 209 31.32 20.69 6.87
N VAL A 210 32.03 21.29 5.91
CA VAL A 210 32.39 20.60 4.65
C VAL A 210 33.35 19.43 4.85
N LEU A 211 34.09 19.41 5.98
CA LEU A 211 34.95 18.28 6.36
C LEU A 211 34.18 17.10 6.95
N ALA A 212 32.91 17.28 7.34
CA ALA A 212 32.06 16.25 7.92
C ALA A 212 31.13 15.66 6.83
N ASP A 213 31.31 14.39 6.49
CA ASP A 213 30.50 13.72 5.44
C ASP A 213 29.00 13.77 5.73
N ASP A 214 28.57 13.64 7.00
CA ASP A 214 27.17 13.76 7.37
C ASP A 214 26.59 15.15 7.05
N ALA A 215 27.35 16.22 7.26
CA ALA A 215 26.90 17.57 6.94
C ALA A 215 26.78 17.79 5.43
N VAL A 216 27.77 17.33 4.67
CA VAL A 216 27.73 17.34 3.20
C VAL A 216 26.55 16.53 2.69
N GLN A 217 26.35 15.32 3.21
CA GLN A 217 25.24 14.46 2.83
C GLN A 217 23.88 15.15 3.05
N GLN A 218 23.68 15.78 4.21
CA GLN A 218 22.42 16.46 4.53
C GLN A 218 22.21 17.69 3.64
N ALA A 219 23.26 18.45 3.34
CA ALA A 219 23.20 19.59 2.42
C ALA A 219 22.74 19.15 1.02
N VAL A 220 23.39 18.10 0.46
CA VAL A 220 23.04 17.53 -0.84
C VAL A 220 21.61 17.00 -0.87
N ILE A 221 21.21 16.22 0.14
CA ILE A 221 19.85 15.70 0.26
C ILE A 221 18.81 16.84 0.30
N SER A 222 19.09 17.88 1.05
CA SER A 222 18.20 19.04 1.19
C SER A 222 18.04 19.80 -0.13
N ALA A 223 19.16 20.10 -0.80
CA ALA A 223 19.19 20.79 -2.08
C ALA A 223 18.40 20.05 -3.17
N VAL A 224 18.67 18.76 -3.34
CA VAL A 224 18.03 17.90 -4.34
C VAL A 224 16.54 17.75 -4.05
N ARG A 225 16.15 17.48 -2.79
CA ARG A 225 14.73 17.36 -2.40
C ARG A 225 13.96 18.65 -2.60
N SER A 226 14.57 19.80 -2.31
CA SER A 226 13.96 21.11 -2.53
C SER A 226 13.69 21.37 -4.02
N LEU A 227 14.65 21.07 -4.88
CA LEU A 227 14.53 21.19 -6.34
C LEU A 227 13.37 20.32 -6.86
N VAL A 228 13.40 19.03 -6.54
CA VAL A 228 12.39 18.08 -7.04
C VAL A 228 10.99 18.41 -6.50
N ARG A 229 10.88 18.79 -5.23
CA ARG A 229 9.60 19.20 -4.64
C ARG A 229 9.03 20.44 -5.34
N THR A 230 9.86 21.41 -5.67
CA THR A 230 9.41 22.64 -6.32
C THR A 230 8.95 22.37 -7.75
N ARG A 231 9.70 21.56 -8.51
CA ARG A 231 9.46 21.33 -9.93
C ARG A 231 8.40 20.23 -10.20
N PHE A 232 8.40 19.15 -9.41
CA PHE A 232 7.58 17.96 -9.66
C PHE A 232 6.61 17.63 -8.53
N ARG A 233 6.68 18.34 -7.39
CA ARG A 233 5.88 18.07 -6.18
C ARG A 233 6.07 16.65 -5.59
N LEU A 234 7.21 16.03 -5.92
CA LEU A 234 7.62 14.71 -5.42
C LEU A 234 8.61 14.84 -4.26
N ARG A 235 8.75 13.77 -3.47
CA ARG A 235 9.72 13.68 -2.37
C ARG A 235 10.60 12.43 -2.55
N PRO A 236 11.56 12.45 -3.48
CA PRO A 236 12.34 11.28 -3.83
C PRO A 236 13.18 10.77 -2.67
N THR A 237 13.52 9.49 -2.73
CA THR A 237 14.63 8.96 -1.95
C THR A 237 15.91 9.43 -2.59
N VAL A 238 16.77 10.09 -1.82
CA VAL A 238 18.04 10.62 -2.30
C VAL A 238 19.18 9.80 -1.68
N HIS A 239 20.00 9.22 -2.51
CA HIS A 239 21.23 8.53 -2.14
C HIS A 239 22.41 9.43 -2.48
N VAL A 240 23.34 9.57 -1.54
CA VAL A 240 24.53 10.42 -1.74
C VAL A 240 25.77 9.56 -1.50
N HIS A 241 26.65 9.55 -2.48
CA HIS A 241 27.98 8.98 -2.38
C HIS A 241 28.98 10.12 -2.24
N ILE A 242 29.76 10.10 -1.17
CA ILE A 242 30.82 11.06 -0.93
C ILE A 242 32.14 10.31 -1.05
N MET A 243 33.04 10.82 -1.89
CA MET A 243 34.38 10.32 -2.06
C MET A 243 35.37 11.43 -1.71
N ARG A 244 36.39 11.11 -0.95
CA ARG A 244 37.51 12.03 -0.63
C ARG A 244 38.72 11.62 -1.44
N SER A 245 39.32 12.59 -2.14
CA SER A 245 40.56 12.41 -2.90
C SER A 245 41.71 13.05 -2.16
N ASP A 246 42.85 12.39 -2.14
CA ASP A 246 44.08 13.00 -1.66
C ASP A 246 44.57 14.06 -2.69
N ASP A 247 44.92 15.23 -2.20
CA ASP A 247 45.28 16.41 -3.03
C ASP A 247 46.46 16.18 -4.00
N LYS A 248 47.06 15.00 -4.02
CA LYS A 248 48.28 14.67 -4.78
C LYS A 248 48.06 14.10 -6.19
N GLU A 249 46.84 13.67 -6.52
CA GLU A 249 46.59 12.93 -7.78
C GLU A 249 45.95 13.76 -8.91
N LEU A 250 45.61 15.02 -8.67
CA LEU A 250 44.83 15.84 -9.62
C LEU A 250 45.64 16.81 -10.45
N SER A 251 46.96 16.75 -10.38
CA SER A 251 47.87 17.60 -11.15
C SER A 251 48.66 16.83 -12.23
N ALA A 252 48.07 15.81 -12.83
CA ALA A 252 48.66 15.06 -13.95
C ALA A 252 47.81 15.16 -15.21
#